data_fdfb1ea49b8c20c03e5fcb66b6bf8612
#
_entry.id   fdfb1ea49b8c20c03e5fcb66b6bf8612
#
_cell.length_a   1.000
_cell.length_b   1.000
_cell.length_c   1.000
_cell.angle_alpha   90.00
_cell.angle_beta   90.00
_cell.angle_gamma   90.00
#
_symmetry.space_group_name_H-M   'P 1'
#
loop_
_entity.id
_entity.type
_entity.pdbx_description
1 polymer ?
#
loop_
_entity_poly.entity_id
_entity_poly.type
_entity_poly.pdbx_seq_one_letter_code
_entity_poly.pdbx_strand_id
1 'polypeptide(L)'
;ENLWMGTRSAFTPAQMVGSWLGERRYFRPGLFPNVSTTGQWADVGHYSTMIWPTTTALGCAIHRSARWDFLICRYSPRTNIDGKWVG
;
A
#
# COMPACT_ATOMS: atom_id res chain seq x y z
N GLU A 1 -1.40 0.54 7.15
CA GLU A 1 -1.55 -0.91 6.89
C GLU A 1 -1.87 -1.13 5.42
N ASN A 2 -1.17 -2.06 4.79
CA ASN A 2 -1.49 -2.53 3.44
C ASN A 2 -1.92 -3.99 3.51
N LEU A 3 -2.97 -4.32 2.77
CA LEU A 3 -3.49 -5.67 2.68
C LEU A 3 -3.55 -6.09 1.20
N TRP A 4 -3.07 -7.31 0.93
CA TRP A 4 -3.23 -7.96 -0.37
C TRP A 4 -3.85 -9.34 -0.17
N MET A 5 -4.71 -9.75 -1.13
CA MET A 5 -5.32 -11.07 -1.13
C MET A 5 -5.34 -11.61 -2.56
N GLY A 6 -5.03 -12.87 -2.70
CA GLY A 6 -5.08 -13.56 -3.99
C GLY A 6 -5.21 -15.06 -3.85
N THR A 7 -5.37 -15.76 -4.97
CA THR A 7 -5.52 -17.21 -5.02
C THR A 7 -4.29 -17.89 -4.41
N ARG A 8 -4.55 -18.84 -3.53
CA ARG A 8 -3.49 -19.60 -2.85
C ARG A 8 -2.46 -20.15 -3.84
N SER A 9 -1.20 -19.95 -3.52
CA SER A 9 -0.03 -20.44 -4.27
C SER A 9 0.10 -19.88 -5.70
N ALA A 10 -0.73 -18.92 -6.11
CA ALA A 10 -0.69 -18.38 -7.48
C ALA A 10 0.27 -17.21 -7.64
N PHE A 11 0.70 -16.56 -6.55
CA PHE A 11 1.49 -15.33 -6.60
C PHE A 11 2.70 -15.40 -5.69
N THR A 12 3.80 -14.79 -6.13
CA THR A 12 4.99 -14.61 -5.30
C THR A 12 4.83 -13.37 -4.41
N PRO A 13 5.60 -13.26 -3.29
CA PRO A 13 5.62 -12.03 -2.51
C PRO A 13 5.97 -10.79 -3.33
N ALA A 14 6.89 -10.93 -4.30
CA ALA A 14 7.24 -9.83 -5.20
C ALA A 14 6.04 -9.35 -6.03
N GLN A 15 5.22 -10.28 -6.52
CA GLN A 15 3.99 -9.94 -7.24
C GLN A 15 2.95 -9.26 -6.35
N MET A 16 2.83 -9.70 -5.09
CA MET A 16 1.93 -9.10 -4.12
C MET A 16 2.30 -7.64 -3.86
N VAL A 17 3.55 -7.37 -3.53
CA VAL A 17 4.07 -6.01 -3.33
C VAL A 17 4.01 -5.22 -4.63
N GLY A 18 4.28 -5.85 -5.76
CA GLY A 18 4.21 -5.25 -7.09
C GLY A 18 2.84 -4.68 -7.42
N SER A 19 1.76 -5.29 -6.90
CA SER A 19 0.41 -4.75 -7.10
C SER A 19 0.24 -3.39 -6.43
N TRP A 20 0.82 -3.19 -5.25
CA TRP A 20 0.82 -1.90 -4.57
C TRP A 20 1.72 -0.89 -5.27
N LEU A 21 2.91 -1.31 -5.71
CA LEU A 21 3.84 -0.45 -6.46
C LEU A 21 3.24 0.01 -7.79
N GLY A 22 2.41 -0.81 -8.41
CA GLY A 22 1.73 -0.45 -9.67
C GLY A 22 0.83 0.78 -9.56
N GLU A 23 0.40 1.14 -8.36
CA GLU A 23 -0.38 2.35 -8.14
C GLU A 23 0.42 3.64 -8.40
N ARG A 24 1.75 3.54 -8.44
CA ARG A 24 2.67 4.67 -8.70
C ARG A 24 2.29 5.45 -9.94
N ARG A 25 1.80 4.80 -10.98
CA ARG A 25 1.42 5.44 -12.26
C ARG A 25 0.31 6.49 -12.10
N TYR A 26 -0.48 6.40 -11.03
CA TYR A 26 -1.57 7.34 -10.74
C TYR A 26 -1.22 8.31 -9.62
N PHE A 27 -0.05 8.16 -9.00
CA PHE A 27 0.35 8.99 -7.87
C PHE A 27 0.90 10.34 -8.34
N ARG A 28 0.53 11.40 -7.62
CA ARG A 28 1.20 12.70 -7.71
C ARG A 28 1.54 13.21 -6.32
N PRO A 29 2.71 13.83 -6.11
CA PRO A 29 3.06 14.44 -4.83
C PRO A 29 2.08 15.53 -4.44
N GLY A 30 1.75 15.62 -3.17
CA GLY A 30 0.81 16.62 -2.68
C GLY A 30 0.44 16.43 -1.22
N LEU A 31 -0.54 17.20 -0.79
CA LEU A 31 -1.14 17.06 0.54
C LEU A 31 -2.21 15.97 0.49
N PHE A 32 -2.01 14.93 1.30
CA PHE A 32 -2.97 13.83 1.37
C PHE A 32 -4.35 14.35 1.80
N PRO A 33 -5.46 13.92 1.21
CA PRO A 33 -5.63 12.84 0.23
C PRO A 33 -5.52 13.27 -1.25
N ASN A 34 -5.09 14.46 -1.55
CA ASN A 34 -5.02 14.97 -2.91
C ASN A 34 -3.70 14.56 -3.60
N VAL A 35 -3.51 13.26 -3.76
CA VAL A 35 -2.26 12.64 -4.25
C VAL A 35 -2.48 11.70 -5.42
N SER A 36 -3.64 11.76 -6.06
CA SER A 36 -3.96 10.91 -7.22
C SER A 36 -4.34 11.74 -8.43
N THR A 37 -3.82 11.35 -9.60
CA THR A 37 -4.22 11.94 -10.88
C THR A 37 -5.65 11.55 -11.27
N THR A 38 -6.22 10.52 -10.64
CA THR A 38 -7.59 10.05 -10.89
C THR A 38 -8.63 10.83 -10.10
N GLY A 39 -8.21 11.62 -9.11
CA GLY A 39 -9.11 12.29 -8.17
C GLY A 39 -9.60 11.41 -7.02
N GLN A 40 -9.19 10.13 -7.00
CA GLN A 40 -9.56 9.14 -5.98
C GLN A 40 -8.31 8.67 -5.25
N TRP A 41 -8.13 9.07 -3.99
CA TRP A 41 -6.94 8.67 -3.22
C TRP A 41 -6.85 7.15 -3.05
N ALA A 42 -7.98 6.44 -3.04
CA ALA A 42 -8.02 4.99 -2.92
C ALA A 42 -7.24 4.28 -4.03
N ASP A 43 -7.09 4.91 -5.20
CA ASP A 43 -6.33 4.34 -6.32
C ASP A 43 -4.83 4.33 -6.07
N VAL A 44 -4.35 5.08 -5.09
CA VAL A 44 -2.93 5.19 -4.73
C VAL A 44 -2.66 4.98 -3.24
N GLY A 45 -3.67 4.54 -2.48
CA GLY A 45 -3.58 4.45 -1.02
C GLY A 45 -2.51 3.48 -0.53
N HIS A 46 -2.31 2.35 -1.19
CA HIS A 46 -1.24 1.41 -0.86
C HIS A 46 0.12 2.00 -1.16
N TYR A 47 0.27 2.63 -2.33
CA TYR A 47 1.53 3.25 -2.71
C TYR A 47 1.90 4.41 -1.78
N SER A 48 0.94 5.32 -1.46
CA SER A 48 1.20 6.43 -0.55
C SER A 48 1.61 5.93 0.85
N THR A 49 1.03 4.84 1.31
CA THR A 49 1.45 4.19 2.56
C THR A 49 2.89 3.69 2.49
N MET A 50 3.29 3.05 1.37
CA MET A 50 4.64 2.52 1.20
C MET A 50 5.72 3.60 1.22
N ILE A 51 5.43 4.77 0.63
CA ILE A 51 6.39 5.88 0.54
C ILE A 51 6.21 6.94 1.61
N TRP A 52 5.36 6.70 2.60
CA TRP A 52 5.03 7.68 3.63
C TRP A 52 6.29 8.16 4.35
N PRO A 53 6.54 9.50 4.38
CA PRO A 53 7.87 10.02 4.75
C PRO A 53 8.22 9.88 6.23
N THR A 54 7.24 9.71 7.12
CA THR A 54 7.48 9.63 8.56
C THR A 54 7.47 8.21 9.11
N THR A 55 7.38 7.21 8.26
CA THR A 55 7.44 5.80 8.68
C THR A 55 8.80 5.47 9.29
N THR A 56 8.79 4.89 10.48
CA THR A 56 10.01 4.47 11.19
C THR A 56 10.11 2.97 11.38
N ALA A 57 9.00 2.24 11.21
CA ALA A 57 8.98 0.80 11.35
C ALA A 57 8.00 0.16 10.39
N LEU A 58 8.35 -1.02 9.89
CA LEU A 58 7.56 -1.82 8.96
C LEU A 58 7.63 -3.29 9.38
N GLY A 59 6.49 -3.95 9.44
CA GLY A 59 6.41 -5.39 9.64
C GLY A 59 5.38 -6.00 8.72
N CYS A 60 5.72 -7.12 8.08
CA CYS A 60 4.85 -7.83 7.18
C CYS A 60 4.73 -9.30 7.58
N ALA A 61 3.58 -9.91 7.25
CA ALA A 61 3.33 -11.33 7.44
C ALA A 61 2.47 -11.86 6.30
N ILE A 62 2.69 -13.12 5.94
CA ILE A 62 1.86 -13.85 4.98
C ILE A 62 1.02 -14.85 5.76
N HIS A 63 -0.29 -14.85 5.52
CA HIS A 63 -1.21 -15.85 6.02
C HIS A 63 -1.82 -16.61 4.86
N ARG A 64 -1.89 -17.93 5.00
CA ARG A 64 -2.49 -18.81 4.00
C ARG A 64 -3.72 -19.50 4.57
N SER A 65 -4.85 -19.30 3.91
CA SER A 65 -6.08 -20.04 4.19
C SER A 65 -6.24 -21.22 3.23
N ALA A 66 -7.39 -21.89 3.25
CA ALA A 66 -7.65 -23.01 2.35
C ALA A 66 -7.62 -22.61 0.87
N ARG A 67 -8.02 -21.37 0.53
CA ARG A 67 -8.16 -20.90 -0.86
C ARG A 67 -7.34 -19.66 -1.18
N TRP A 68 -6.88 -18.93 -0.19
CA TRP A 68 -6.32 -17.59 -0.37
C TRP A 68 -4.99 -17.45 0.33
N ASP A 69 -4.13 -16.63 -0.25
CA ASP A 69 -2.97 -16.06 0.42
C ASP A 69 -3.26 -14.60 0.73
N PHE A 70 -2.82 -14.15 1.91
CA PHE A 70 -2.91 -12.77 2.35
C PHE A 70 -1.52 -12.25 2.68
N LEU A 71 -1.22 -11.04 2.24
CA LEU A 71 -0.05 -10.29 2.69
C LEU A 71 -0.53 -9.08 3.47
N ILE A 72 -0.05 -8.94 4.71
CA ILE A 72 -0.41 -7.81 5.57
C ILE A 72 0.88 -7.12 5.96
N CYS A 73 0.98 -5.83 5.63
CA CYS A 73 2.09 -4.98 6.06
C CYS A 73 1.58 -3.88 6.96
N ARG A 74 2.21 -3.71 8.11
CA ARG A 74 1.89 -2.66 9.07
C ARG A 74 3.02 -1.67 9.15
N TYR A 75 2.67 -0.39 9.16
CA TYR A 75 3.59 0.74 9.16
C TYR A 75 3.38 1.54 10.43
N SER A 76 4.47 2.00 11.02
CA SER A 76 4.43 2.82 12.23
C SER A 76 5.32 4.05 12.06
N PRO A 77 4.86 5.21 12.50
CA PRO A 77 3.49 5.56 12.91
C PRO A 77 2.49 5.47 11.76
N ARG A 78 1.21 5.72 12.05
CA ARG A 78 0.12 5.64 11.08
C ARG A 78 0.41 6.48 9.84
N THR A 79 0.03 5.96 8.67
CA THR A 79 0.17 6.62 7.37
C THR A 79 -1.17 7.18 6.86
N ASN A 80 -1.13 7.82 5.70
CA ASN A 80 -2.32 8.35 5.02
C ASN A 80 -3.14 9.28 5.92
N ILE A 81 -2.48 10.32 6.43
CA ILE A 81 -3.06 11.31 7.32
C ILE A 81 -3.39 12.56 6.51
N ASP A 82 -4.64 13.01 6.59
CA ASP A 82 -5.12 14.22 5.91
C ASP A 82 -4.26 15.43 6.27
N GLY A 83 -3.96 16.24 5.28
CA GLY A 83 -3.20 17.47 5.45
C GLY A 83 -1.70 17.30 5.52
N LYS A 84 -1.17 16.07 5.40
CA LYS A 84 0.27 15.81 5.39
C LYS A 84 0.80 15.67 3.98
N TRP A 85 2.01 16.15 3.75
CA TRP A 85 2.67 16.06 2.44
C TRP A 85 3.19 14.64 2.20
N VAL A 86 2.99 14.15 0.97
CA VAL A 86 3.50 12.86 0.48
C VAL A 86 4.22 13.09 -0.84
N GLY A 87 5.42 12.52 -0.95
CA GLY A 87 6.17 12.56 -2.20
C GLY A 87 7.51 13.28 -2.19
#